data_00aa794033fd229a60d77e4b62487636
#
_entry.id   00aa794033fd229a60d77e4b62487636
#
_cell.length_a   1.000
_cell.length_b   1.000
_cell.length_c   1.000
_cell.angle_alpha   90.00
_cell.angle_beta   90.00
_cell.angle_gamma   90.00
#
_symmetry.space_group_name_H-M   'P 1'
#
loop_
_entity.id
_entity.type
_entity.pdbx_description
1 polymer ?
#
loop_
_entity_poly.entity_id
_entity_poly.type
_entity_poly.pdbx_seq_one_letter_code
_entity_poly.pdbx_strand_id
1 'polypeptide(L)'
;MPISVYASSIQPYYNNVDRVNTVFTISDSGVATVKNSYTGITGTMKSAKISTKVQKKVGIIWVTVDNGSWTDNSSSNDFAKSHSVQLSGKGTYRAHTVFTFSGSGGSDDKITKNVEKTYS
;
A
#
# COMPACT_ATOMS: atom_id res chain seq x y z
N MET A 1 0.40 32.34 13.33
CA MET A 1 0.16 31.57 13.42
C MET A 1 0.17 30.82 13.25
N PRO A 2 0.20 30.49 13.01
CA PRO A 2 0.07 29.64 12.83
C PRO A 2 0.20 28.94 12.30
N ILE A 3 0.21 28.76 11.88
CA ILE A 3 0.28 28.08 11.61
C ILE A 3 0.56 27.31 11.10
N SER A 4 0.89 27.68 10.56
CA SER A 4 1.02 26.65 10.09
C SER A 4 1.30 25.57 10.44
N VAL A 5 1.65 25.68 11.11
CA VAL A 5 1.69 24.64 11.76
C VAL A 5 0.86 23.68 11.30
N TYR A 6 -0.13 23.94 11.02
CA TYR A 6 -0.93 22.96 10.67
C TYR A 6 -0.83 22.59 9.29
N ALA A 7 0.13 23.09 8.62
CA ALA A 7 0.43 22.54 7.34
C ALA A 7 0.72 21.08 7.44
N SER A 8 1.40 20.67 8.49
CA SER A 8 1.69 19.26 8.67
C SER A 8 0.46 18.42 8.96
N SER A 9 -0.60 19.03 9.38
CA SER A 9 -1.82 18.29 9.63
C SER A 9 -2.72 18.23 8.41
N ILE A 10 -2.28 18.81 7.30
CA ILE A 10 -3.03 18.72 6.07
C ILE A 10 -2.95 17.29 5.59
N GLN A 11 -4.09 16.64 5.58
CA GLN A 11 -4.24 15.30 5.06
C GLN A 11 -4.92 15.41 3.72
N PRO A 12 -4.53 14.58 2.73
CA PRO A 12 -5.31 14.51 1.53
C PRO A 12 -6.72 14.09 1.91
N TYR A 13 -7.70 14.77 1.37
CA TYR A 13 -9.06 14.34 1.53
C TYR A 13 -9.40 13.36 0.44
N TYR A 14 -9.84 12.19 0.85
CA TYR A 14 -10.33 11.19 -0.07
C TYR A 14 -11.86 11.18 -0.01
N ASN A 15 -12.47 10.70 -1.08
CA ASN A 15 -13.93 10.68 -1.17
C ASN A 15 -14.56 9.52 -0.39
N ASN A 16 -13.88 8.40 -0.36
CA ASN A 16 -14.48 7.15 0.14
C ASN A 16 -13.67 6.46 1.23
N VAL A 17 -12.42 6.84 1.42
CA VAL A 17 -11.55 6.23 2.41
C VAL A 17 -11.01 7.27 3.38
N ASP A 18 -10.86 6.87 4.65
CA ASP A 18 -10.33 7.72 5.69
C ASP A 18 -8.80 7.66 5.73
N ARG A 19 -8.23 6.45 5.73
CA ARG A 19 -6.79 6.27 5.77
C ARG A 19 -6.37 4.93 5.18
N VAL A 20 -5.13 4.90 4.72
CA VAL A 20 -4.50 3.69 4.21
C VAL A 20 -3.10 3.58 4.78
N ASN A 21 -2.58 2.36 4.86
CA ASN A 21 -1.22 2.12 5.30
C ASN A 21 -0.64 0.91 4.61
N THR A 22 0.65 0.96 4.31
CA THR A 22 1.42 -0.14 3.77
C THR A 22 2.69 -0.30 4.60
N VAL A 23 2.90 -1.49 5.13
CA VAL A 23 4.10 -1.84 5.90
C VAL A 23 4.84 -2.90 5.12
N PHE A 24 6.13 -2.70 4.89
CA PHE A 24 6.98 -3.62 4.14
C PHE A 24 8.17 -4.00 5.00
N THR A 25 8.37 -5.30 5.21
CA THR A 25 9.50 -5.82 5.97
C THR A 25 10.19 -6.92 5.20
N ILE A 26 11.48 -7.08 5.44
CA ILE A 26 12.26 -8.20 4.90
C ILE A 26 12.98 -8.85 6.07
N SER A 27 12.74 -10.15 6.27
CA SER A 27 13.40 -10.89 7.34
C SER A 27 14.88 -11.17 7.00
N ASP A 28 15.64 -11.62 7.99
CA ASP A 28 17.05 -11.97 7.77
C ASP A 28 17.20 -13.11 6.77
N SER A 29 16.21 -13.97 6.67
CA SER A 29 16.20 -15.08 5.71
C SER A 29 15.64 -14.70 4.34
N GLY A 30 15.31 -13.43 4.14
CA GLY A 30 14.86 -12.93 2.84
C GLY A 30 13.38 -13.11 2.56
N VAL A 31 12.55 -13.25 3.59
CA VAL A 31 11.10 -13.27 3.39
C VAL A 31 10.59 -11.82 3.39
N ALA A 32 10.07 -11.40 2.26
CA ALA A 32 9.46 -10.08 2.12
C ALA A 32 7.99 -10.17 2.47
N THR A 33 7.53 -9.33 3.38
CA THR A 33 6.13 -9.29 3.80
C THR A 33 5.57 -7.89 3.61
N VAL A 34 4.42 -7.80 2.95
CA VAL A 34 3.70 -6.55 2.76
C VAL A 34 2.38 -6.67 3.50
N LYS A 35 2.13 -5.75 4.43
CA LYS A 35 0.84 -5.64 5.10
C LYS A 35 0.16 -4.36 4.66
N ASN A 36 -1.01 -4.49 4.07
CA ASN A 36 -1.84 -3.37 3.68
C ASN A 36 -3.06 -3.28 4.58
N SER A 37 -3.41 -2.08 4.95
CA SER A 37 -4.61 -1.85 5.75
C SER A 37 -5.29 -0.56 5.33
N TYR A 38 -6.59 -0.48 5.56
CA TYR A 38 -7.34 0.74 5.34
C TYR A 38 -8.52 0.83 6.30
N THR A 39 -8.99 2.05 6.48
CA THR A 39 -10.26 2.34 7.12
C THR A 39 -11.06 3.20 6.15
N GLY A 40 -12.20 2.70 5.72
CA GLY A 40 -13.11 3.43 4.83
C GLY A 40 -13.88 4.49 5.61
N ILE A 41 -14.52 5.40 4.88
CA ILE A 41 -15.45 6.33 5.48
C ILE A 41 -16.76 5.58 5.71
N THR A 42 -17.14 5.44 6.97
CA THR A 42 -18.30 4.66 7.37
C THR A 42 -19.57 5.16 6.64
N GLY A 43 -20.32 4.21 6.08
CA GLY A 43 -21.53 4.52 5.35
C GLY A 43 -21.30 5.04 3.93
N THR A 44 -20.06 5.27 3.54
CA THR A 44 -19.71 5.87 2.26
C THR A 44 -18.98 4.91 1.35
N MET A 45 -17.93 4.25 1.88
CA MET A 45 -17.15 3.29 1.09
C MET A 45 -17.97 2.06 0.76
N LYS A 46 -17.92 1.61 -0.48
CA LYS A 46 -18.65 0.42 -0.95
C LYS A 46 -17.72 -0.73 -1.28
N SER A 47 -16.57 -0.44 -1.88
CA SER A 47 -15.63 -1.49 -2.28
C SER A 47 -14.21 -0.96 -2.34
N ALA A 48 -13.27 -1.87 -2.18
CA ALA A 48 -11.85 -1.60 -2.28
C ALA A 48 -11.17 -2.68 -3.10
N LYS A 49 -10.19 -2.27 -3.91
CA LYS A 49 -9.30 -3.16 -4.62
C LYS A 49 -7.88 -2.77 -4.25
N ILE A 50 -7.08 -3.75 -3.86
CA ILE A 50 -5.70 -3.52 -3.44
C ILE A 50 -4.79 -4.39 -4.30
N SER A 51 -3.96 -3.75 -5.11
CA SER A 51 -3.00 -4.42 -5.98
C SER A 51 -1.61 -4.21 -5.40
N THR A 52 -0.92 -5.29 -5.04
CA THR A 52 0.37 -5.26 -4.37
C THR A 52 1.41 -5.98 -5.19
N LYS A 53 2.59 -5.36 -5.32
CA LYS A 53 3.75 -5.98 -5.97
C LYS A 53 4.97 -5.78 -5.10
N VAL A 54 5.80 -6.82 -5.01
CA VAL A 54 7.15 -6.70 -4.47
C VAL A 54 8.07 -6.63 -5.67
N GLN A 55 8.87 -5.57 -5.74
CA GLN A 55 9.73 -5.29 -6.89
C GLN A 55 11.17 -5.10 -6.46
N LYS A 56 12.09 -5.56 -7.30
CA LYS A 56 13.53 -5.39 -7.11
C LYS A 56 14.01 -4.27 -8.01
N LYS A 57 14.88 -3.42 -7.49
CA LYS A 57 15.52 -2.38 -8.28
C LYS A 57 16.63 -3.00 -9.10
N VAL A 58 16.54 -2.84 -10.42
CA VAL A 58 17.54 -3.32 -11.38
C VAL A 58 17.96 -2.14 -12.24
N GLY A 59 19.13 -1.56 -11.95
CA GLY A 59 19.51 -0.31 -12.58
C GLY A 59 18.58 0.81 -12.14
N ILE A 60 17.86 1.39 -13.09
CA ILE A 60 16.92 2.47 -12.81
C ILE A 60 15.46 2.01 -12.88
N ILE A 61 15.22 0.72 -13.07
CA ILE A 61 13.87 0.19 -13.19
C ILE A 61 13.52 -0.72 -12.03
N TRP A 62 12.24 -0.92 -11.83
CA TRP A 62 11.70 -1.82 -10.82
C TRP A 62 11.08 -3.01 -11.51
N VAL A 63 11.49 -4.21 -11.10
CA VAL A 63 11.03 -5.47 -11.71
C VAL A 63 10.29 -6.27 -10.66
N THR A 64 9.07 -6.68 -10.97
CA THR A 64 8.26 -7.50 -10.05
C THR A 64 8.94 -8.86 -9.88
N VAL A 65 9.13 -9.28 -8.61
CA VAL A 65 9.73 -10.58 -8.34
C VAL A 65 8.73 -11.70 -8.61
N ASP A 66 9.25 -12.90 -8.88
CA ASP A 66 8.38 -14.06 -9.10
C ASP A 66 7.49 -14.30 -7.88
N ASN A 67 6.21 -14.54 -8.12
CA ASN A 67 5.21 -14.77 -7.09
C ASN A 67 4.99 -13.57 -6.15
N GLY A 68 5.46 -12.40 -6.54
CA GLY A 68 5.36 -11.18 -5.73
C GLY A 68 4.28 -10.21 -6.20
N SER A 69 3.13 -10.74 -6.64
CA SER A 69 2.02 -9.90 -7.09
C SER A 69 0.71 -10.47 -6.57
N TRP A 70 -0.10 -9.65 -5.94
CA TRP A 70 -1.38 -10.06 -5.35
C TRP A 70 -2.44 -9.00 -5.59
N THR A 71 -3.69 -9.45 -5.66
CA THR A 71 -4.85 -8.56 -5.73
C THR A 71 -5.85 -9.00 -4.67
N ASP A 72 -6.27 -8.05 -3.85
CA ASP A 72 -7.31 -8.27 -2.85
C ASP A 72 -8.50 -7.38 -3.15
N ASN A 73 -9.69 -7.90 -2.93
CA ASN A 73 -10.93 -7.15 -3.04
C ASN A 73 -11.67 -7.25 -1.72
N SER A 74 -12.27 -6.16 -1.29
CA SER A 74 -12.97 -6.11 -0.01
C SER A 74 -14.13 -5.12 -0.07
N SER A 75 -15.21 -5.43 0.64
CA SER A 75 -16.29 -4.48 0.87
C SER A 75 -16.39 -4.10 2.34
N SER A 76 -15.47 -4.59 3.17
CA SER A 76 -15.44 -4.24 4.60
C SER A 76 -14.92 -2.82 4.79
N ASN A 77 -15.45 -2.13 5.80
CA ASN A 77 -15.00 -0.78 6.11
C ASN A 77 -13.58 -0.77 6.69
N ASP A 78 -13.21 -1.82 7.40
CA ASP A 78 -11.87 -2.00 7.93
C ASP A 78 -11.26 -3.25 7.31
N PHE A 79 -9.96 -3.18 7.02
CA PHE A 79 -9.26 -4.26 6.35
C PHE A 79 -7.79 -4.25 6.73
N ALA A 80 -7.24 -5.44 6.91
CA ALA A 80 -5.79 -5.62 7.04
C ALA A 80 -5.45 -7.01 6.52
N LYS A 81 -4.44 -7.09 5.65
CA LYS A 81 -3.98 -8.36 5.11
C LYS A 81 -2.50 -8.31 4.77
N SER A 82 -1.81 -9.40 5.03
CA SER A 82 -0.39 -9.56 4.70
C SER A 82 -0.20 -10.59 3.61
N HIS A 83 0.78 -10.33 2.75
CA HIS A 83 1.26 -11.27 1.75
C HIS A 83 2.77 -11.38 1.89
N SER A 84 3.32 -12.56 1.65
CA SER A 84 4.75 -12.79 1.76
C SER A 84 5.28 -13.53 0.55
N VAL A 85 6.55 -13.26 0.22
CA VAL A 85 7.26 -13.95 -0.84
C VAL A 85 8.73 -14.11 -0.43
N GLN A 86 9.31 -15.26 -0.76
CA GLN A 86 10.74 -15.51 -0.54
C GLN A 86 11.54 -14.79 -1.63
N LEU A 87 12.46 -13.94 -1.23
CA LEU A 87 13.36 -13.26 -2.15
C LEU A 87 14.51 -14.18 -2.51
N SER A 88 14.96 -14.13 -3.76
CA SER A 88 16.04 -15.00 -4.26
C SER A 88 17.43 -14.39 -4.13
N GLY A 89 17.54 -13.12 -3.82
CA GLY A 89 18.85 -12.48 -3.74
C GLY A 89 18.79 -11.16 -2.99
N LYS A 90 19.97 -10.68 -2.64
CA LYS A 90 20.13 -9.39 -1.95
C LYS A 90 19.91 -8.24 -2.91
N GLY A 91 19.59 -7.09 -2.37
CA GLY A 91 19.39 -5.89 -3.17
C GLY A 91 18.35 -4.95 -2.54
N THR A 92 17.98 -3.94 -3.31
CA THR A 92 16.97 -2.98 -2.90
C THR A 92 15.63 -3.40 -3.47
N TYR A 93 14.63 -3.47 -2.62
CA TYR A 93 13.29 -3.89 -2.98
C TYR A 93 12.29 -2.84 -2.55
N ARG A 94 11.11 -2.86 -3.13
CA ARG A 94 9.99 -2.04 -2.67
C ARG A 94 8.69 -2.83 -2.69
N ALA A 95 7.79 -2.46 -1.79
CA ALA A 95 6.40 -2.79 -1.92
C ALA A 95 5.74 -1.67 -2.71
N HIS A 96 5.08 -2.02 -3.79
CA HIS A 96 4.33 -1.09 -4.62
C HIS A 96 2.86 -1.48 -4.53
N THR A 97 2.07 -0.69 -3.81
CA THR A 97 0.66 -0.99 -3.60
C THR A 97 -0.21 0.13 -4.17
N VAL A 98 -1.24 -0.27 -4.91
CA VAL A 98 -2.24 0.65 -5.43
C VAL A 98 -3.57 0.28 -4.82
N PHE A 99 -4.16 1.21 -4.07
CA PHE A 99 -5.48 1.07 -3.48
C PHE A 99 -6.47 1.84 -4.34
N THR A 100 -7.59 1.22 -4.64
CA THR A 100 -8.69 1.89 -5.34
C THR A 100 -9.96 1.72 -4.51
N PHE A 101 -10.59 2.82 -4.13
CA PHE A 101 -11.79 2.81 -3.31
C PHE A 101 -12.94 3.43 -4.06
N SER A 102 -14.07 2.77 -4.03
CA SER A 102 -15.31 3.23 -4.67
C SER A 102 -16.39 3.40 -3.62
N GLY A 103 -17.28 4.32 -3.82
CA GLY A 103 -18.39 4.55 -2.91
C GLY A 103 -19.25 5.74 -3.33
N SER A 104 -20.07 6.19 -2.39
CA SER A 104 -21.02 7.27 -2.63
C SER A 104 -20.45 8.66 -2.33
N GLY A 105 -19.18 8.74 -1.92
CA GLY A 105 -18.56 10.02 -1.54
C GLY A 105 -18.01 10.83 -2.71
N GLY A 106 -18.05 10.30 -3.92
CA GLY A 106 -17.51 10.96 -5.11
C GLY A 106 -16.78 9.98 -6.00
N SER A 107 -15.89 10.50 -6.86
CA SER A 107 -15.07 9.68 -7.73
C SER A 107 -14.22 8.72 -6.94
N ASP A 108 -13.79 7.63 -7.57
CA ASP A 108 -12.92 6.65 -6.94
C ASP A 108 -11.64 7.32 -6.44
N ASP A 109 -11.17 6.86 -5.27
CA ASP A 109 -9.87 7.25 -4.75
C ASP A 109 -8.84 6.24 -5.23
N LYS A 110 -7.76 6.72 -5.82
CA LYS A 110 -6.64 5.88 -6.22
C LYS A 110 -5.40 6.35 -5.50
N ILE A 111 -4.85 5.49 -4.64
CA ILE A 111 -3.74 5.85 -3.77
C ILE A 111 -2.61 4.86 -3.98
N THR A 112 -1.42 5.37 -4.29
CA THR A 112 -0.23 4.57 -4.51
C THR A 112 0.72 4.74 -3.33
N LYS A 113 1.19 3.62 -2.77
CA LYS A 113 2.20 3.60 -1.72
C LYS A 113 3.42 2.84 -2.23
N ASN A 114 4.60 3.42 -2.00
CA ASN A 114 5.88 2.78 -2.30
C ASN A 114 6.71 2.80 -1.02
N VAL A 115 7.15 1.63 -0.58
CA VAL A 115 7.98 1.50 0.62
C VAL A 115 9.21 0.69 0.24
N GLU A 116 10.40 1.28 0.39
CA GLU A 116 11.66 0.64 0.03
C GLU A 116 12.34 0.03 1.24
N LYS A 117 12.98 -1.12 1.04
CA LYS A 117 13.82 -1.78 2.02
C LYS A 117 14.99 -2.44 1.29
N THR A 118 16.11 -2.55 2.00
CA THR A 118 17.29 -3.25 1.49
C THR A 118 17.40 -4.60 2.16
N TYR A 119 17.64 -5.64 1.36
CA TYR A 119 17.99 -6.97 1.83
C TYR A 119 19.50 -7.15 1.63
N SER A 120 20.21 -7.17 2.73
CA SER A 120 21.69 -7.23 2.69
C SER A 120 22.27 -8.41 3.45
#